data_ed425a6b7916543a55714d131cb15cf5
#
_entry.id   ed425a6b7916543a55714d131cb15cf5
#
_cell.length_a   1.000
_cell.length_b   1.000
_cell.length_c   1.000
_cell.angle_alpha   90.00
_cell.angle_beta   90.00
_cell.angle_gamma   90.00
#
_symmetry.space_group_name_H-M   'P 1'
#
loop_
_entity.id
_entity.type
_entity.pdbx_description
1 polymer ?
#
loop_
_entity_poly.entity_id
_entity_poly.type
_entity_poly.pdbx_seq_one_letter_code
_entity_poly.pdbx_strand_id
1 'polypeptide(L)'
;MNKKVIAVALALVLAGGGYAQNDASGKKVKAYMVSDAHLDTQWNWDIQTTINEYVWNTISQNLFLLKKYPEYIFNFEGGVKYAWMKEYYPEQYEEMKKFIEEGRWHIAGSSWEASDVLVPSVEASIRNIMLGQTYYRQEFGKEGTDIFLPDCFGFGWTLPTIAAHCGLIGFSSQKL
;
A
#
# COMPACT_ATOMS: atom_id res chain seq x y z
N MET A 1 26.76 1.35 25.65
CA MET A 1 25.95 0.25 25.10
C MET A 1 26.87 -0.97 24.91
N ASN A 2 26.56 -2.08 25.53
CA ASN A 2 27.50 -3.20 25.70
C ASN A 2 27.60 -4.00 24.38
N LYS A 3 28.80 -4.17 23.84
CA LYS A 3 29.07 -4.87 22.56
C LYS A 3 28.48 -6.30 22.49
N LYS A 4 28.30 -6.95 23.65
CA LYS A 4 27.67 -8.26 23.76
C LYS A 4 26.16 -8.24 23.49
N VAL A 5 25.46 -7.16 23.79
CA VAL A 5 24.01 -7.01 23.54
C VAL A 5 23.75 -6.78 22.05
N ILE A 6 24.65 -6.05 21.35
CA ILE A 6 24.56 -5.83 19.91
C ILE A 6 24.80 -7.14 19.14
N ALA A 7 25.74 -7.97 19.60
CA ALA A 7 26.00 -9.26 18.95
C ALA A 7 24.83 -10.25 19.09
N VAL A 8 24.12 -10.24 20.23
CA VAL A 8 22.93 -11.10 20.44
C VAL A 8 21.75 -10.60 19.59
N ALA A 9 21.53 -9.29 19.48
CA ALA A 9 20.48 -8.72 18.62
C ALA A 9 20.76 -8.99 17.13
N LEU A 10 22.03 -8.90 16.70
CA LEU A 10 22.42 -9.20 15.32
C LEU A 10 22.30 -10.68 14.99
N ALA A 11 22.62 -11.57 15.93
CA ALA A 11 22.48 -13.02 15.78
C ALA A 11 21.00 -13.44 15.68
N LEU A 12 20.09 -12.77 16.41
CA LEU A 12 18.66 -13.01 16.33
C LEU A 12 18.06 -12.54 14.99
N VAL A 13 18.57 -11.45 14.41
CA VAL A 13 18.16 -10.99 13.08
C VAL A 13 18.68 -11.89 11.96
N LEU A 14 19.88 -12.45 12.10
CA LEU A 14 20.45 -13.39 11.12
C LEU A 14 19.87 -14.82 11.25
N ALA A 15 19.35 -15.20 12.42
CA ALA A 15 18.64 -16.47 12.62
C ALA A 15 17.17 -16.42 12.17
N GLY A 16 16.63 -15.22 11.83
CA GLY A 16 15.28 -15.01 11.32
C GLY A 16 15.08 -15.39 9.85
N GLY A 17 16.07 -16.01 9.19
CA GLY A 17 15.93 -16.60 7.87
C GLY A 17 15.07 -17.86 7.92
N GLY A 18 13.78 -17.68 7.65
CA GLY A 18 12.88 -18.65 7.05
C GLY A 18 12.87 -20.10 7.56
N TYR A 19 12.80 -20.34 8.86
CA TYR A 19 12.39 -21.66 9.32
C TYR A 19 10.87 -21.77 9.22
N ALA A 20 10.40 -22.60 8.30
CA ALA A 20 9.01 -23.03 8.30
C ALA A 20 8.69 -23.74 9.62
N GLN A 21 8.09 -23.04 10.55
CA GLN A 21 7.67 -23.60 11.81
C GLN A 21 6.44 -24.47 11.56
N ASN A 22 6.44 -25.73 11.98
CA ASN A 22 5.26 -26.56 11.95
C ASN A 22 4.33 -26.12 13.07
N ASP A 23 3.02 -26.09 12.82
CA ASP A 23 2.03 -25.94 13.87
C ASP A 23 2.00 -27.19 14.80
N ALA A 24 1.24 -27.13 15.89
CA ALA A 24 1.10 -28.24 16.84
C ALA A 24 0.53 -29.53 16.20
N SER A 25 -0.02 -29.47 14.98
CA SER A 25 -0.50 -30.60 14.20
C SER A 25 0.52 -31.17 13.21
N GLY A 26 1.74 -30.59 13.16
CA GLY A 26 2.79 -30.98 12.22
C GLY A 26 2.60 -30.43 10.81
N LYS A 27 1.64 -29.57 10.56
CA LYS A 27 1.44 -28.91 9.26
C LYS A 27 2.47 -27.79 9.06
N LYS A 28 3.00 -27.69 7.85
CA LYS A 28 3.87 -26.56 7.48
C LYS A 28 3.05 -25.27 7.53
N VAL A 29 3.45 -24.34 8.41
CA VAL A 29 2.92 -23.00 8.45
C VAL A 29 3.49 -22.21 7.28
N LYS A 30 2.66 -21.50 6.52
CA LYS A 30 3.04 -20.66 5.39
C LYS A 30 2.87 -19.20 5.77
N ALA A 31 3.96 -18.45 5.76
CA ALA A 31 3.94 -17.00 5.92
C ALA A 31 3.88 -16.33 4.53
N TYR A 32 3.00 -15.35 4.40
CA TYR A 32 2.94 -14.49 3.21
C TYR A 32 3.47 -13.11 3.61
N MET A 33 4.49 -12.67 2.92
CA MET A 33 5.06 -11.32 3.11
C MET A 33 4.56 -10.43 1.98
N VAL A 34 4.00 -9.29 2.35
CA VAL A 34 3.47 -8.29 1.42
C VAL A 34 4.27 -7.01 1.61
N SER A 35 4.89 -6.52 0.55
CA SER A 35 5.55 -5.21 0.54
C SER A 35 4.52 -4.14 0.21
N ASP A 36 4.44 -3.12 1.03
CA ASP A 36 3.61 -1.95 0.77
C ASP A 36 4.33 -0.65 1.18
N ALA A 37 3.82 0.46 0.71
CA ALA A 37 4.16 1.77 1.22
C ALA A 37 2.88 2.52 1.57
N HIS A 38 2.85 3.09 2.76
CA HIS A 38 1.88 4.11 3.15
C HIS A 38 2.57 5.47 3.10
N LEU A 39 2.01 6.39 2.34
CA LEU A 39 2.57 7.71 2.14
C LEU A 39 1.51 8.78 2.43
N ASP A 40 1.73 9.53 3.51
CA ASP A 40 0.91 10.70 3.80
C ASP A 40 1.04 11.74 2.69
N THR A 41 -0.09 12.22 2.20
CA THR A 41 -0.15 13.29 1.21
C THR A 41 0.44 14.58 1.77
N GLN A 42 0.18 14.84 3.05
CA GLN A 42 0.71 15.96 3.80
C GLN A 42 0.68 15.63 5.30
N TRP A 43 1.77 15.93 6.02
CA TRP A 43 1.82 15.78 7.46
C TRP A 43 2.70 16.88 8.10
N ASN A 44 3.99 16.58 8.43
CA ASN A 44 4.95 17.58 8.91
C ASN A 44 5.69 18.28 7.76
N TRP A 45 5.24 18.09 6.54
CA TRP A 45 5.75 18.66 5.30
C TRP A 45 4.58 19.01 4.37
N ASP A 46 4.87 19.77 3.33
CA ASP A 46 3.89 20.19 2.33
C ASP A 46 3.76 19.22 1.16
N ILE A 47 2.73 19.43 0.34
CA ILE A 47 2.45 18.61 -0.84
C ILE A 47 3.60 18.64 -1.85
N GLN A 48 4.33 19.76 -1.97
CA GLN A 48 5.46 19.85 -2.89
C GLN A 48 6.59 18.93 -2.46
N THR A 49 6.86 18.84 -1.17
CA THR A 49 7.81 17.87 -0.61
C THR A 49 7.34 16.43 -0.86
N THR A 50 6.05 16.16 -0.68
CA THR A 50 5.49 14.84 -1.00
C THR A 50 5.77 14.46 -2.45
N ILE A 51 5.48 15.35 -3.40
CA ILE A 51 5.68 15.09 -4.81
C ILE A 51 7.17 14.92 -5.13
N ASN A 52 7.99 15.89 -4.72
CA ASN A 52 9.39 15.99 -5.15
C ASN A 52 10.30 14.94 -4.48
N GLU A 53 9.98 14.53 -3.26
CA GLU A 53 10.84 13.62 -2.49
C GLU A 53 10.19 12.24 -2.30
N TYR A 54 9.02 12.18 -1.68
CA TYR A 54 8.45 10.91 -1.25
C TYR A 54 7.82 10.11 -2.40
N VAL A 55 7.08 10.76 -3.29
CA VAL A 55 6.54 10.09 -4.49
C VAL A 55 7.67 9.63 -5.39
N TRP A 56 8.67 10.50 -5.61
CA TRP A 56 9.86 10.15 -6.37
C TRP A 56 10.62 8.95 -5.78
N ASN A 57 10.88 9.00 -4.47
CA ASN A 57 11.58 7.92 -3.79
C ASN A 57 10.80 6.60 -3.86
N THR A 58 9.48 6.66 -3.67
CA THR A 58 8.62 5.48 -3.71
C THR A 58 8.65 4.84 -5.09
N ILE A 59 8.44 5.61 -6.17
CA ILE A 59 8.42 5.02 -7.51
C ILE A 59 9.80 4.52 -7.94
N SER A 60 10.86 5.32 -7.74
CA SER A 60 12.20 4.97 -8.20
C SER A 60 12.78 3.75 -7.49
N GLN A 61 12.63 3.66 -6.16
CA GLN A 61 13.13 2.53 -5.38
C GLN A 61 12.36 1.24 -5.71
N ASN A 62 11.05 1.31 -5.86
CA ASN A 62 10.26 0.12 -6.16
C ASN A 62 10.44 -0.35 -7.60
N LEU A 63 10.61 0.54 -8.57
CA LEU A 63 11.02 0.16 -9.92
C LEU A 63 12.38 -0.54 -9.93
N PHE A 64 13.34 -0.05 -9.14
CA PHE A 64 14.63 -0.71 -8.99
C PHE A 64 14.49 -2.13 -8.40
N LEU A 65 13.68 -2.29 -7.34
CA LEU A 65 13.46 -3.61 -6.70
C LEU A 65 12.73 -4.58 -7.64
N LEU A 66 11.71 -4.11 -8.36
CA LEU A 66 10.97 -4.90 -9.34
C LEU A 66 11.85 -5.41 -10.50
N LYS A 67 12.78 -4.58 -10.97
CA LYS A 67 13.77 -4.98 -11.98
C LYS A 67 14.78 -5.97 -11.45
N LYS A 68 15.21 -5.80 -10.20
CA LYS A 68 16.27 -6.59 -9.59
C LYS A 68 15.79 -7.97 -9.10
N TYR A 69 14.56 -8.05 -8.59
CA TYR A 69 14.02 -9.25 -7.97
C TYR A 69 12.73 -9.68 -8.68
N PRO A 70 12.76 -10.74 -9.48
CA PRO A 70 11.59 -11.20 -10.26
C PRO A 70 10.38 -11.60 -9.40
N GLU A 71 10.64 -12.07 -8.17
CA GLU A 71 9.60 -12.46 -7.20
C GLU A 71 9.04 -11.30 -6.37
N TYR A 72 9.61 -10.11 -6.47
CA TYR A 72 9.17 -8.95 -5.70
C TYR A 72 7.80 -8.47 -6.19
N ILE A 73 6.89 -8.29 -5.24
CA ILE A 73 5.56 -7.71 -5.45
C ILE A 73 5.44 -6.50 -4.52
N PHE A 74 4.98 -5.40 -5.07
CA PHE A 74 4.78 -4.16 -4.34
C PHE A 74 3.32 -3.74 -4.38
N ASN A 75 2.82 -3.21 -3.26
CA ASN A 75 1.48 -2.67 -3.12
C ASN A 75 1.55 -1.18 -2.79
N PHE A 76 0.74 -0.39 -3.47
CA PHE A 76 0.71 1.06 -3.23
C PHE A 76 -0.71 1.60 -3.36
N GLU A 77 -1.07 2.52 -2.46
CA GLU A 77 -2.41 3.08 -2.33
C GLU A 77 -2.50 4.54 -2.80
N GLY A 78 -3.73 4.98 -3.03
CA GLY A 78 -4.08 6.38 -3.24
C GLY A 78 -3.97 6.85 -4.69
N GLY A 79 -5.11 7.00 -5.36
CA GLY A 79 -5.19 7.42 -6.77
C GLY A 79 -4.48 8.74 -7.05
N VAL A 80 -4.51 9.69 -6.11
CA VAL A 80 -3.84 10.98 -6.24
C VAL A 80 -2.33 10.84 -6.42
N LYS A 81 -1.71 9.88 -5.74
CA LYS A 81 -0.26 9.65 -5.82
C LYS A 81 0.13 9.12 -7.20
N TYR A 82 -0.69 8.24 -7.78
CA TYR A 82 -0.52 7.81 -9.18
C TYR A 82 -0.73 8.94 -10.17
N ALA A 83 -1.69 9.85 -9.92
CA ALA A 83 -1.89 11.03 -10.75
C ALA A 83 -0.66 11.94 -10.72
N TRP A 84 -0.07 12.16 -9.56
CA TRP A 84 1.20 12.90 -9.43
C TRP A 84 2.37 12.18 -10.11
N MET A 85 2.46 10.86 -10.00
CA MET A 85 3.46 10.10 -10.75
C MET A 85 3.33 10.33 -12.26
N LYS A 86 2.10 10.29 -12.78
CA LYS A 86 1.82 10.55 -14.20
C LYS A 86 2.22 11.97 -14.63
N GLU A 87 1.92 12.96 -13.80
CA GLU A 87 2.15 14.37 -14.10
C GLU A 87 3.64 14.75 -14.02
N TYR A 88 4.32 14.32 -12.94
CA TYR A 88 5.66 14.79 -12.63
C TYR A 88 6.76 13.82 -13.04
N TYR A 89 6.46 12.51 -13.20
CA TYR A 89 7.40 11.43 -13.51
C TYR A 89 6.87 10.50 -14.61
N PRO A 90 6.52 11.04 -15.81
CA PRO A 90 5.81 10.29 -16.85
C PRO A 90 6.57 9.06 -17.35
N GLU A 91 7.90 9.11 -17.43
CA GLU A 91 8.71 7.96 -17.87
C GLU A 91 8.63 6.80 -16.87
N GLN A 92 8.78 7.09 -15.58
CA GLN A 92 8.67 6.11 -14.51
C GLN A 92 7.24 5.59 -14.36
N TYR A 93 6.25 6.45 -14.62
CA TYR A 93 4.85 6.07 -14.63
C TYR A 93 4.55 5.02 -15.71
N GLU A 94 5.02 5.24 -16.94
CA GLU A 94 4.83 4.25 -18.02
C GLU A 94 5.61 2.96 -17.77
N GLU A 95 6.73 3.01 -17.08
CA GLU A 95 7.44 1.82 -16.65
C GLU A 95 6.68 1.06 -15.54
N MET A 96 6.15 1.78 -14.55
CA MET A 96 5.32 1.23 -13.48
C MET A 96 4.07 0.50 -14.03
N LYS A 97 3.42 1.05 -15.07
CA LYS A 97 2.24 0.44 -15.70
C LYS A 97 2.53 -0.98 -16.21
N LYS A 98 3.73 -1.24 -16.72
CA LYS A 98 4.13 -2.58 -17.17
C LYS A 98 4.12 -3.57 -16.00
N PHE A 99 4.62 -3.16 -14.83
CA PHE A 99 4.57 -3.99 -13.63
C PHE A 99 3.16 -4.16 -13.05
N ILE A 100 2.26 -3.17 -13.26
CA ILE A 100 0.83 -3.34 -12.94
C ILE A 100 0.20 -4.38 -13.85
N GLU A 101 0.50 -4.37 -15.15
CA GLU A 101 0.03 -5.37 -16.12
C GLU A 101 0.55 -6.77 -15.79
N GLU A 102 1.83 -6.89 -15.41
CA GLU A 102 2.46 -8.13 -14.94
C GLU A 102 1.88 -8.65 -13.60
N GLY A 103 1.12 -7.84 -12.87
CA GLY A 103 0.60 -8.16 -11.53
C GLY A 103 1.65 -8.10 -10.43
N ARG A 104 2.78 -7.42 -10.67
CA ARG A 104 3.88 -7.25 -9.71
C ARG A 104 3.87 -5.90 -8.98
N TRP A 105 3.20 -4.90 -9.54
CA TRP A 105 2.79 -3.70 -8.83
C TRP A 105 1.29 -3.75 -8.64
N HIS A 106 0.85 -3.93 -7.41
CA HIS A 106 -0.56 -4.05 -7.05
C HIS A 106 -1.11 -2.72 -6.56
N ILE A 107 -2.28 -2.34 -7.05
CA ILE A 107 -3.02 -1.18 -6.59
C ILE A 107 -3.74 -1.60 -5.30
N ALA A 108 -3.28 -1.11 -4.16
CA ALA A 108 -3.89 -1.39 -2.87
C ALA A 108 -5.03 -0.40 -2.61
N GLY A 109 -6.13 -0.92 -2.07
CA GLY A 109 -7.31 -0.12 -1.80
C GLY A 109 -8.03 0.38 -3.04
N SER A 110 -9.05 1.17 -2.81
CA SER A 110 -9.95 1.65 -3.87
C SER A 110 -10.10 3.16 -3.91
N SER A 111 -9.53 3.88 -2.93
CA SER A 111 -9.76 5.29 -2.71
C SER A 111 -8.84 6.20 -3.54
N TRP A 112 -9.31 7.41 -3.79
CA TRP A 112 -8.48 8.49 -4.33
C TRP A 112 -7.36 8.87 -3.36
N GLU A 113 -7.71 8.98 -2.07
CA GLU A 113 -6.76 9.25 -1.00
C GLU A 113 -7.11 8.42 0.25
N ALA A 114 -6.11 8.01 1.01
CA ALA A 114 -6.32 7.47 2.34
C ALA A 114 -6.94 8.56 3.22
N SER A 115 -8.10 8.27 3.80
CA SER A 115 -8.85 9.25 4.58
C SER A 115 -9.09 8.76 6.00
N ASP A 116 -9.18 9.70 6.93
CA ASP A 116 -9.82 9.44 8.22
C ASP A 116 -11.29 9.08 7.97
N VAL A 117 -11.74 7.94 8.46
CA VAL A 117 -13.11 7.44 8.21
C VAL A 117 -14.09 7.83 9.32
N LEU A 118 -13.65 8.57 10.33
CA LEU A 118 -14.50 9.08 11.42
C LEU A 118 -14.95 10.53 11.19
N VAL A 119 -14.18 11.30 10.43
CA VAL A 119 -14.41 12.75 10.21
C VAL A 119 -15.24 13.04 8.96
N PRO A 120 -14.96 12.44 7.79
CA PRO A 120 -15.71 12.73 6.57
C PRO A 120 -17.16 12.26 6.66
N SER A 121 -18.04 12.94 5.90
CA SER A 121 -19.40 12.44 5.70
C SER A 121 -19.39 11.13 4.91
N VAL A 122 -20.47 10.36 5.01
CA VAL A 122 -20.67 9.13 4.22
C VAL A 122 -20.56 9.42 2.72
N GLU A 123 -21.13 10.54 2.26
CA GLU A 123 -21.04 10.95 0.86
C GLU A 123 -19.59 11.23 0.43
N ALA A 124 -18.82 11.95 1.26
CA ALA A 124 -17.42 12.22 0.96
C ALA A 124 -16.58 10.91 0.87
N SER A 125 -16.84 9.96 1.73
CA SER A 125 -16.19 8.65 1.71
C SER A 125 -16.54 7.87 0.44
N ILE A 126 -17.81 7.85 0.02
CA ILE A 126 -18.24 7.20 -1.21
C ILE A 126 -17.61 7.89 -2.44
N ARG A 127 -17.57 9.22 -2.47
CA ARG A 127 -16.93 9.97 -3.57
C ARG A 127 -15.43 9.71 -3.64
N ASN A 128 -14.75 9.61 -2.53
CA ASN A 128 -13.34 9.28 -2.46
C ASN A 128 -13.04 7.91 -3.11
N ILE A 129 -13.86 6.90 -2.80
CA ILE A 129 -13.78 5.58 -3.42
C ILE A 129 -14.12 5.67 -4.92
N MET A 130 -15.21 6.35 -5.27
CA MET A 130 -15.64 6.50 -6.66
C MET A 130 -14.56 7.16 -7.54
N LEU A 131 -13.89 8.19 -7.03
CA LEU A 131 -12.82 8.88 -7.76
C LEU A 131 -11.61 7.96 -7.97
N GLY A 132 -11.18 7.25 -6.91
CA GLY A 132 -10.09 6.27 -7.01
C GLY A 132 -10.40 5.17 -8.01
N GLN A 133 -11.55 4.52 -7.89
CA GLN A 133 -11.99 3.47 -8.81
C GLN A 133 -12.10 3.97 -10.26
N THR A 134 -12.61 5.18 -10.47
CA THR A 134 -12.71 5.75 -11.81
C THR A 134 -11.32 5.95 -12.41
N TYR A 135 -10.40 6.51 -11.64
CA TYR A 135 -9.01 6.71 -12.07
C TYR A 135 -8.32 5.37 -12.40
N TYR A 136 -8.40 4.40 -11.50
CA TYR A 136 -7.76 3.08 -11.71
C TYR A 136 -8.31 2.36 -12.94
N ARG A 137 -9.62 2.45 -13.17
CA ARG A 137 -10.26 1.86 -14.35
C ARG A 137 -9.77 2.54 -15.64
N GLN A 138 -9.69 3.87 -15.65
CA GLN A 138 -9.27 4.63 -16.82
C GLN A 138 -7.79 4.45 -17.14
N GLU A 139 -6.93 4.43 -16.13
CA GLU A 139 -5.48 4.38 -16.32
C GLU A 139 -4.92 2.97 -16.45
N PHE A 140 -5.51 2.00 -15.75
CA PHE A 140 -4.95 0.66 -15.61
C PHE A 140 -5.90 -0.46 -16.04
N GLY A 141 -7.16 -0.15 -16.37
CA GLY A 141 -8.18 -1.15 -16.66
C GLY A 141 -8.49 -2.07 -15.47
N LYS A 142 -8.19 -1.62 -14.24
CA LYS A 142 -8.32 -2.38 -12.99
C LYS A 142 -9.15 -1.60 -11.98
N GLU A 143 -9.65 -2.33 -10.99
CA GLU A 143 -10.38 -1.76 -9.85
C GLU A 143 -9.79 -2.29 -8.55
N GLY A 144 -9.79 -1.47 -7.51
CA GLY A 144 -9.52 -1.95 -6.15
C GLY A 144 -10.72 -2.74 -5.63
N THR A 145 -10.46 -3.74 -4.82
CA THR A 145 -11.51 -4.61 -4.25
C THR A 145 -11.66 -4.47 -2.74
N ASP A 146 -10.84 -3.62 -2.13
CA ASP A 146 -10.75 -3.46 -0.69
C ASP A 146 -10.66 -1.99 -0.27
N ILE A 147 -10.84 -1.77 1.02
CA ILE A 147 -10.45 -0.54 1.71
C ILE A 147 -9.11 -0.85 2.37
N PHE A 148 -8.07 -0.09 2.03
CA PHE A 148 -6.74 -0.22 2.60
C PHE A 148 -6.40 1.05 3.39
N LEU A 149 -6.41 0.93 4.71
CA LEU A 149 -6.21 2.04 5.66
C LEU A 149 -5.23 1.61 6.76
N PRO A 150 -3.94 1.49 6.48
CA PRO A 150 -2.97 0.95 7.43
C PRO A 150 -2.72 1.89 8.62
N ASP A 151 -2.93 3.19 8.48
CA ASP A 151 -2.58 4.18 9.51
C ASP A 151 -3.76 5.00 10.05
N CYS A 152 -5.01 4.51 9.92
CA CYS A 152 -6.19 5.14 10.51
C CYS A 152 -6.30 4.89 12.02
N PHE A 153 -6.85 5.88 12.74
CA PHE A 153 -6.92 5.92 14.20
C PHE A 153 -8.32 5.63 14.74
N GLY A 154 -9.03 4.74 14.10
CA GLY A 154 -10.35 4.28 14.46
C GLY A 154 -11.27 4.13 13.24
N PHE A 155 -12.32 3.34 13.40
CA PHE A 155 -13.24 2.96 12.31
C PHE A 155 -14.67 3.08 12.77
N GLY A 156 -15.50 3.75 11.96
CA GLY A 156 -16.93 3.91 12.23
C GLY A 156 -17.73 2.67 11.80
N TRP A 157 -18.85 2.44 12.45
CA TRP A 157 -19.79 1.36 12.14
C TRP A 157 -20.37 1.42 10.73
N THR A 158 -20.31 2.58 10.08
CA THR A 158 -20.81 2.80 8.70
C THR A 158 -19.83 2.27 7.63
N LEU A 159 -18.56 2.04 7.98
CA LEU A 159 -17.54 1.67 6.99
C LEU A 159 -17.85 0.37 6.25
N PRO A 160 -18.31 -0.73 6.90
CA PRO A 160 -18.72 -1.94 6.19
C PRO A 160 -19.89 -1.71 5.22
N THR A 161 -20.83 -0.84 5.58
CA THR A 161 -21.97 -0.50 4.72
C THR A 161 -21.50 0.31 3.49
N ILE A 162 -20.59 1.27 3.69
CA ILE A 162 -19.96 2.02 2.60
C ILE A 162 -19.22 1.07 1.66
N ALA A 163 -18.39 0.17 2.20
CA ALA A 163 -17.66 -0.83 1.42
C ALA A 163 -18.61 -1.68 0.57
N ALA A 164 -19.63 -2.24 1.18
CA ALA A 164 -20.64 -3.06 0.48
C ALA A 164 -21.38 -2.26 -0.61
N HIS A 165 -21.76 -1.01 -0.31
CA HIS A 165 -22.40 -0.12 -1.30
C HIS A 165 -21.51 0.18 -2.50
N CYS A 166 -20.21 0.30 -2.28
CA CYS A 166 -19.21 0.52 -3.33
C CYS A 166 -18.73 -0.77 -4.02
N GLY A 167 -19.29 -1.93 -3.68
CA GLY A 167 -18.91 -3.22 -4.26
C GLY A 167 -17.58 -3.77 -3.78
N LEU A 168 -17.06 -3.27 -2.65
CA LEU A 168 -15.80 -3.72 -2.08
C LEU A 168 -16.03 -4.92 -1.15
N ILE A 169 -15.08 -5.86 -1.17
CA ILE A 169 -15.18 -7.15 -0.47
C ILE A 169 -14.10 -7.35 0.60
N GLY A 170 -13.13 -6.44 0.68
CA GLY A 170 -12.00 -6.52 1.59
C GLY A 170 -11.82 -5.27 2.45
N PHE A 171 -11.14 -5.45 3.57
CA PHE A 171 -10.68 -4.38 4.44
C PHE A 171 -9.35 -4.77 5.06
N SER A 172 -8.37 -3.87 5.01
CA SER A 172 -7.05 -4.06 5.58
C SER A 172 -6.63 -2.86 6.42
N SER A 173 -6.19 -3.13 7.63
CA SER A 173 -5.63 -2.15 8.56
C SER A 173 -4.61 -2.82 9.47
N GLN A 174 -3.70 -2.03 10.08
CA GLN A 174 -2.79 -2.51 11.13
C GLN A 174 -3.07 -1.87 12.49
N LYS A 175 -3.89 -0.82 12.53
CA LYS A 175 -4.29 -0.13 13.77
C LYS A 175 -5.76 -0.42 14.06
N LEU A 176 -5.98 -1.36 14.98
CA LEU A 176 -7.32 -1.73 15.50
C LEU A 176 -7.36 -1.48 17.01
#